data_f394cd8a44c2c0c54484b4b5d60cf9d9
#
_entry.id   f394cd8a44c2c0c54484b4b5d60cf9d9
#
_cell.length_a   1.000
_cell.length_b   1.000
_cell.length_c   1.000
_cell.angle_alpha   90.00
_cell.angle_beta   90.00
_cell.angle_gamma   90.00
#
_symmetry.space_group_name_H-M   'P 1'
#
loop_
_entity.id
_entity.type
_entity.pdbx_description
1 polymer ?
#
loop_
_entity_poly.entity_id
_entity_poly.type
_entity_poly.pdbx_seq_one_letter_code
_entity_poly.pdbx_strand_id
1 'polypeptide(L)'
;MLVSQFTKERFGAASAVAASLECRFGTSYAASDIVMASGADGAINAFMDAVLKPGDEVVVFAPSCQTYRALVEGRGARLVEVPLDEETMLPDFVALECMLTSRTKLAIVSAPSDTSAMAYPEAVADGIVGALFRAQRAFGHSIMLLSDEAHRDMANGGAQNPWWPAFYRNSAVVRTYDVSASVAGEPASYVALTPEMAGRGDVVAGIRRALREADAAYAPAMALRVTVLPSAASPVSFAARFAS
;
A
#
# COMPACT_ATOMS: atom_id res chain seq x y z
N MET A 1 -30.84 10.11 1.05
CA MET A 1 -30.72 9.67 -0.34
C MET A 1 -29.29 9.76 -0.88
N LEU A 2 -28.58 10.90 -0.74
CA LEU A 2 -27.17 11.05 -1.14
C LEU A 2 -26.23 10.04 -0.47
N VAL A 3 -26.29 9.84 0.84
CA VAL A 3 -25.40 8.92 1.60
C VAL A 3 -25.50 7.48 1.09
N SER A 4 -26.69 7.02 0.68
CA SER A 4 -26.86 5.65 0.17
C SER A 4 -26.27 5.47 -1.24
N GLN A 5 -26.23 6.53 -2.03
CA GLN A 5 -25.66 6.50 -3.38
C GLN A 5 -24.12 6.49 -3.32
N PHE A 6 -23.52 7.32 -2.48
CA PHE A 6 -22.08 7.30 -2.22
C PHE A 6 -21.59 5.95 -1.68
N THR A 7 -22.34 5.32 -0.79
CA THR A 7 -21.99 4.00 -0.26
C THR A 7 -21.99 2.93 -1.35
N LYS A 8 -22.98 2.96 -2.26
CA LYS A 8 -23.06 2.03 -3.41
C LYS A 8 -21.93 2.24 -4.40
N GLU A 9 -21.59 3.49 -4.73
CA GLU A 9 -20.50 3.82 -5.65
C GLU A 9 -19.14 3.38 -5.09
N ARG A 10 -18.89 3.57 -3.80
CA ARG A 10 -17.67 3.10 -3.13
C ARG A 10 -17.55 1.60 -3.11
N PHE A 11 -18.65 0.89 -2.86
CA PHE A 11 -18.67 -0.57 -2.92
C PHE A 11 -18.44 -1.08 -4.34
N GLY A 12 -19.00 -0.42 -5.34
CA GLY A 12 -18.76 -0.70 -6.75
C GLY A 12 -17.30 -0.52 -7.15
N ALA A 13 -16.64 0.57 -6.69
CA ALA A 13 -15.23 0.81 -6.93
C ALA A 13 -14.34 -0.24 -6.26
N ALA A 14 -14.61 -0.56 -4.99
CA ALA A 14 -13.87 -1.59 -4.27
C ALA A 14 -14.00 -2.98 -4.93
N SER A 15 -15.18 -3.33 -5.44
CA SER A 15 -15.41 -4.58 -6.19
C SER A 15 -14.61 -4.62 -7.48
N ALA A 16 -14.53 -3.50 -8.20
CA ALA A 16 -13.77 -3.42 -9.44
C ALA A 16 -12.27 -3.47 -9.20
N VAL A 17 -11.76 -2.82 -8.14
CA VAL A 17 -10.37 -2.96 -7.70
C VAL A 17 -10.07 -4.42 -7.37
N ALA A 18 -10.92 -5.08 -6.59
CA ALA A 18 -10.77 -6.50 -6.24
C ALA A 18 -10.66 -7.38 -7.49
N ALA A 19 -11.58 -7.22 -8.45
CA ALA A 19 -11.54 -7.96 -9.71
C ALA A 19 -10.28 -7.66 -10.56
N SER A 20 -9.81 -6.41 -10.56
CA SER A 20 -8.57 -6.02 -11.23
C SER A 20 -7.33 -6.67 -10.61
N LEU A 21 -7.27 -6.73 -9.27
CA LEU A 21 -6.17 -7.38 -8.55
C LEU A 21 -6.14 -8.89 -8.79
N GLU A 22 -7.31 -9.54 -8.80
CA GLU A 22 -7.43 -10.96 -9.11
C GLU A 22 -6.97 -11.25 -10.55
N CYS A 23 -7.40 -10.43 -11.51
CA CYS A 23 -7.00 -10.59 -12.91
C CYS A 23 -5.49 -10.39 -13.12
N ARG A 24 -4.86 -9.43 -12.42
CA ARG A 24 -3.44 -9.07 -12.61
C ARG A 24 -2.49 -9.96 -11.83
N PHE A 25 -2.87 -10.38 -10.63
CA PHE A 25 -1.97 -11.00 -9.67
C PHE A 25 -2.47 -12.36 -9.16
N GLY A 26 -3.66 -12.80 -9.55
CA GLY A 26 -4.24 -14.07 -9.11
C GLY A 26 -4.66 -14.10 -7.64
N THR A 27 -4.63 -12.96 -6.92
CA THR A 27 -5.05 -12.87 -5.52
C THR A 27 -6.51 -12.46 -5.45
N SER A 28 -7.35 -13.32 -4.90
CA SER A 28 -8.80 -13.06 -4.80
C SER A 28 -9.11 -12.22 -3.56
N TYR A 29 -9.53 -10.98 -3.77
CA TYR A 29 -9.96 -10.04 -2.73
C TYR A 29 -11.47 -9.95 -2.69
N ALA A 30 -12.04 -9.86 -1.50
CA ALA A 30 -13.40 -9.36 -1.36
C ALA A 30 -13.42 -7.83 -1.42
N ALA A 31 -14.52 -7.23 -1.87
CA ALA A 31 -14.67 -5.77 -1.85
C ALA A 31 -14.54 -5.17 -0.43
N SER A 32 -14.83 -5.97 0.60
CA SER A 32 -14.65 -5.58 2.00
C SER A 32 -13.18 -5.38 2.40
N ASP A 33 -12.25 -6.00 1.68
CA ASP A 33 -10.80 -5.95 1.93
C ASP A 33 -10.16 -4.72 1.31
N ILE A 34 -10.92 -3.99 0.51
CA ILE A 34 -10.50 -2.79 -0.20
C ILE A 34 -11.11 -1.56 0.48
N VAL A 35 -10.27 -0.58 0.79
CA VAL A 35 -10.69 0.72 1.31
C VAL A 35 -10.26 1.81 0.35
N MET A 36 -11.22 2.49 -0.26
CA MET A 36 -10.96 3.62 -1.16
C MET A 36 -10.60 4.87 -0.36
N ALA A 37 -9.61 5.62 -0.83
CA ALA A 37 -9.09 6.85 -0.22
C ALA A 37 -8.78 7.91 -1.29
N SER A 38 -8.61 9.16 -0.87
CA SER A 38 -8.10 10.25 -1.69
C SER A 38 -6.59 10.40 -1.46
N GLY A 39 -5.80 10.12 -2.50
CA GLY A 39 -4.34 10.19 -2.45
C GLY A 39 -3.64 9.09 -1.65
N ALA A 40 -2.39 8.79 -2.02
CA ALA A 40 -1.58 7.79 -1.35
C ALA A 40 -1.27 8.18 0.10
N ASP A 41 -0.91 9.45 0.34
CA ASP A 41 -0.57 9.94 1.69
C ASP A 41 -1.75 9.78 2.66
N GLY A 42 -2.97 10.11 2.22
CA GLY A 42 -4.19 9.91 3.00
C GLY A 42 -4.45 8.43 3.31
N ALA A 43 -4.21 7.55 2.34
CA ALA A 43 -4.35 6.10 2.50
C ALA A 43 -3.33 5.54 3.48
N ILE A 44 -2.05 5.91 3.34
CA ILE A 44 -0.94 5.50 4.21
C ILE A 44 -1.16 6.03 5.63
N ASN A 45 -1.53 7.31 5.76
CA ASN A 45 -1.84 7.93 7.03
C ASN A 45 -2.94 7.16 7.77
N ALA A 46 -4.06 6.87 7.11
CA ALA A 46 -5.17 6.14 7.70
C ALA A 46 -4.81 4.68 8.05
N PHE A 47 -3.96 4.03 7.25
CA PHE A 47 -3.44 2.70 7.57
C PHE A 47 -2.59 2.74 8.84
N MET A 48 -1.67 3.70 8.94
CA MET A 48 -0.83 3.87 10.14
C MET A 48 -1.67 4.14 11.40
N ASP A 49 -2.74 4.98 11.30
CA ASP A 49 -3.67 5.22 12.41
C ASP A 49 -4.38 3.94 12.88
N ALA A 50 -4.62 3.00 11.97
CA ALA A 50 -5.28 1.75 12.30
C ALA A 50 -4.36 0.75 12.98
N VAL A 51 -3.04 0.81 12.76
CA VAL A 51 -2.12 -0.27 13.15
C VAL A 51 -1.06 0.14 14.17
N LEU A 52 -0.71 1.43 14.27
CA LEU A 52 0.37 1.93 15.13
C LEU A 52 -0.15 2.47 16.45
N LYS A 53 0.68 2.34 17.48
CA LYS A 53 0.52 2.94 18.80
C LYS A 53 1.79 3.71 19.19
N PRO A 54 1.71 4.67 20.12
CA PRO A 54 2.90 5.32 20.66
C PRO A 54 3.93 4.29 21.18
N GLY A 55 5.19 4.47 20.81
CA GLY A 55 6.30 3.58 21.15
C GLY A 55 6.54 2.43 20.16
N ASP A 56 5.65 2.19 19.20
CA ASP A 56 5.90 1.22 18.11
C ASP A 56 7.03 1.70 17.19
N GLU A 57 7.64 0.77 16.48
CA GLU A 57 8.68 1.04 15.49
C GLU A 57 8.18 0.67 14.08
N VAL A 58 8.51 1.56 13.14
CA VAL A 58 8.24 1.37 11.72
C VAL A 58 9.56 1.31 10.98
N VAL A 59 9.79 0.20 10.29
CA VAL A 59 11.00 -0.01 9.47
C VAL A 59 10.71 0.45 8.04
N VAL A 60 11.65 1.21 7.48
CA VAL A 60 11.67 1.65 6.06
C VAL A 60 13.07 1.43 5.50
N PHE A 61 13.20 1.47 4.18
CA PHE A 61 14.49 1.30 3.49
C PHE A 61 14.98 2.64 2.95
N ALA A 62 16.25 2.95 3.20
CA ALA A 62 16.89 4.20 2.77
C ALA A 62 17.12 4.21 1.25
N PRO A 63 17.07 5.37 0.59
CA PRO A 63 16.51 6.61 1.10
C PRO A 63 14.99 6.54 1.14
N SER A 64 14.40 6.84 2.29
CA SER A 64 12.95 6.78 2.48
C SER A 64 12.27 8.12 2.21
N CYS A 65 10.99 8.09 1.89
CA CYS A 65 10.18 9.29 1.72
C CYS A 65 10.09 10.07 3.06
N GLN A 66 10.35 11.36 3.01
CA GLN A 66 10.28 12.24 4.20
C GLN A 66 8.89 12.25 4.85
N THR A 67 7.84 12.02 4.06
CA THR A 67 6.47 11.94 4.53
C THR A 67 6.30 10.83 5.57
N TYR A 68 6.96 9.68 5.42
CA TYR A 68 6.87 8.59 6.39
C TYR A 68 7.35 9.01 7.78
N ARG A 69 8.46 9.76 7.86
CA ARG A 69 8.99 10.24 9.14
C ARG A 69 7.96 11.09 9.87
N ALA A 70 7.39 12.08 9.19
CA ALA A 70 6.38 12.95 9.79
C ALA A 70 5.14 12.18 10.25
N LEU A 71 4.66 11.23 9.43
CA LEU A 71 3.50 10.40 9.76
C LEU A 71 3.76 9.47 10.95
N VAL A 72 4.92 8.85 11.03
CA VAL A 72 5.29 7.92 12.10
C VAL A 72 5.53 8.66 13.42
N GLU A 73 6.37 9.70 13.38
CA GLU A 73 6.73 10.47 14.59
C GLU A 73 5.54 11.25 15.15
N GLY A 74 4.64 11.73 14.29
CA GLY A 74 3.38 12.38 14.70
C GLY A 74 2.46 11.49 15.55
N ARG A 75 2.65 10.16 15.51
CA ARG A 75 1.94 9.18 16.34
C ARG A 75 2.67 8.76 17.61
N GLY A 76 3.83 9.37 17.88
CA GLY A 76 4.71 8.93 18.96
C GLY A 76 5.38 7.58 18.69
N ALA A 77 5.35 7.10 17.44
CA ALA A 77 6.11 5.94 16.99
C ALA A 77 7.51 6.37 16.49
N ARG A 78 8.39 5.40 16.26
CA ARG A 78 9.76 5.64 15.83
C ARG A 78 9.98 5.11 14.43
N LEU A 79 10.54 5.93 13.55
CA LEU A 79 11.01 5.49 12.24
C LEU A 79 12.42 4.88 12.37
N VAL A 80 12.59 3.69 11.81
CA VAL A 80 13.87 2.96 11.74
C VAL A 80 14.21 2.79 10.26
N GLU A 81 15.29 3.43 9.83
CA GLU A 81 15.70 3.45 8.43
C GLU A 81 16.84 2.45 8.21
N VAL A 82 16.54 1.38 7.47
CA VAL A 82 17.50 0.32 7.11
C VAL A 82 18.33 0.82 5.92
N PRO A 83 19.66 0.78 5.98
CA PRO A 83 20.50 1.19 4.87
C PRO A 83 20.35 0.26 3.67
N LEU A 84 20.70 0.77 2.50
CA LEU A 84 20.95 -0.05 1.32
C LEU A 84 22.43 -0.49 1.34
N ASP A 85 22.67 -1.65 0.74
CA ASP A 85 24.00 -2.08 0.39
C ASP A 85 24.56 -1.16 -0.72
N GLU A 86 25.74 -0.60 -0.52
CA GLU A 86 26.32 0.44 -1.38
C GLU A 86 26.68 -0.06 -2.78
N GLU A 87 26.92 -1.37 -2.93
CA GLU A 87 27.30 -1.96 -4.22
C GLU A 87 26.08 -2.33 -5.05
N THR A 88 25.09 -2.93 -4.42
CA THR A 88 23.90 -3.45 -5.11
C THR A 88 22.73 -2.46 -5.12
N MET A 89 22.75 -1.46 -4.25
CA MET A 89 21.63 -0.54 -4.01
C MET A 89 20.34 -1.26 -3.58
N LEU A 90 20.46 -2.46 -3.05
CA LEU A 90 19.38 -3.27 -2.50
C LEU A 90 19.38 -3.17 -0.97
N PRO A 91 18.28 -3.52 -0.30
CA PRO A 91 18.22 -3.54 1.17
C PRO A 91 19.32 -4.40 1.79
N ASP A 92 20.03 -3.85 2.77
CA ASP A 92 20.97 -4.63 3.58
C ASP A 92 20.19 -5.53 4.55
N PHE A 93 20.14 -6.82 4.24
CA PHE A 93 19.40 -7.80 5.05
C PHE A 93 20.02 -8.05 6.42
N VAL A 94 21.33 -7.88 6.57
CA VAL A 94 22.01 -8.02 7.87
C VAL A 94 21.62 -6.86 8.76
N ALA A 95 21.67 -5.64 8.22
CA ALA A 95 21.21 -4.45 8.93
C ALA A 95 19.72 -4.55 9.28
N LEU A 96 18.87 -5.03 8.33
CA LEU A 96 17.45 -5.24 8.59
C LEU A 96 17.24 -6.16 9.80
N GLU A 97 17.88 -7.32 9.84
CA GLU A 97 17.72 -8.26 10.95
C GLU A 97 18.17 -7.68 12.30
N CYS A 98 19.28 -6.92 12.30
CA CYS A 98 19.79 -6.25 13.51
C CYS A 98 18.88 -5.11 13.99
N MET A 99 18.15 -4.45 13.08
CA MET A 99 17.29 -3.32 13.40
C MET A 99 15.85 -3.70 13.78
N LEU A 100 15.42 -4.93 13.49
CA LEU A 100 14.13 -5.43 13.94
C LEU A 100 14.15 -5.69 15.46
N THR A 101 13.13 -5.16 16.16
CA THR A 101 13.00 -5.30 17.62
C THR A 101 11.61 -5.78 18.01
N SER A 102 11.40 -6.05 19.30
CA SER A 102 10.06 -6.38 19.82
C SER A 102 9.04 -5.24 19.69
N ARG A 103 9.47 -4.03 19.36
CA ARG A 103 8.60 -2.87 19.09
C ARG A 103 8.26 -2.72 17.62
N THR A 104 8.95 -3.41 16.73
CA THR A 104 8.67 -3.32 15.27
C THR A 104 7.27 -3.86 14.99
N LYS A 105 6.39 -3.01 14.46
CA LYS A 105 5.00 -3.35 14.11
C LYS A 105 4.72 -3.28 12.63
N LEU A 106 5.46 -2.45 11.91
CA LEU A 106 5.25 -2.20 10.49
C LEU A 106 6.58 -2.14 9.76
N ALA A 107 6.65 -2.75 8.60
CA ALA A 107 7.68 -2.50 7.59
C ALA A 107 7.01 -1.86 6.36
N ILE A 108 7.60 -0.81 5.81
CA ILE A 108 7.11 -0.16 4.59
C ILE A 108 8.12 -0.39 3.48
N VAL A 109 7.64 -0.89 2.36
CA VAL A 109 8.40 -1.07 1.14
C VAL A 109 7.82 -0.16 0.07
N SER A 110 8.63 0.73 -0.45
CA SER A 110 8.30 1.58 -1.60
C SER A 110 9.32 1.34 -2.70
N ALA A 111 8.93 0.56 -3.71
CA ALA A 111 9.79 0.27 -4.85
C ALA A 111 8.90 0.10 -6.11
N PRO A 112 9.16 0.83 -7.19
CA PRO A 112 10.05 1.99 -7.24
C PRO A 112 9.55 3.10 -6.32
N SER A 113 10.49 3.91 -5.80
CA SER A 113 10.17 5.08 -4.99
C SER A 113 10.43 6.36 -5.79
N ASP A 114 10.01 7.50 -5.26
CA ASP A 114 10.33 8.84 -5.82
C ASP A 114 11.84 9.06 -5.99
N THR A 115 12.63 8.39 -5.15
CA THR A 115 14.10 8.54 -5.11
C THR A 115 14.83 7.45 -5.88
N SER A 116 14.15 6.33 -6.21
CA SER A 116 14.73 5.20 -6.94
C SER A 116 13.70 4.60 -7.89
N ALA A 117 13.99 4.63 -9.19
CA ALA A 117 13.18 3.97 -10.21
C ALA A 117 13.43 2.45 -10.28
N MET A 118 14.16 1.87 -9.32
CA MET A 118 14.50 0.45 -9.29
C MET A 118 13.35 -0.39 -8.77
N ALA A 119 13.01 -1.44 -9.53
CA ALA A 119 12.15 -2.52 -9.06
C ALA A 119 12.98 -3.50 -8.23
N TYR A 120 12.40 -4.04 -7.16
CA TYR A 120 13.04 -5.10 -6.41
C TYR A 120 12.88 -6.46 -7.11
N PRO A 121 13.96 -7.26 -7.27
CA PRO A 121 13.83 -8.67 -7.66
C PRO A 121 13.05 -9.48 -6.60
N GLU A 122 12.46 -10.62 -7.00
CA GLU A 122 11.77 -11.52 -6.07
C GLU A 122 12.66 -11.99 -4.91
N ALA A 123 13.95 -12.20 -5.16
CA ALA A 123 14.92 -12.55 -4.12
C ALA A 123 15.00 -11.51 -2.98
N VAL A 124 14.74 -10.23 -3.28
CA VAL A 124 14.66 -9.18 -2.25
C VAL A 124 13.39 -9.35 -1.42
N ALA A 125 12.28 -9.71 -2.06
CA ALA A 125 11.04 -9.99 -1.33
C ALA A 125 11.23 -11.19 -0.39
N ASP A 126 11.85 -12.27 -0.86
CA ASP A 126 12.18 -13.44 -0.03
C ASP A 126 13.07 -13.07 1.15
N GLY A 127 14.08 -12.25 0.93
CA GLY A 127 15.00 -11.78 1.98
C GLY A 127 14.29 -10.96 3.06
N ILE A 128 13.51 -9.96 2.66
CA ILE A 128 12.73 -9.12 3.59
C ILE A 128 11.71 -9.96 4.36
N VAL A 129 10.92 -10.75 3.66
CA VAL A 129 9.86 -11.59 4.24
C VAL A 129 10.48 -12.63 5.20
N GLY A 130 11.62 -13.22 4.83
CA GLY A 130 12.36 -14.12 5.68
C GLY A 130 12.80 -13.47 6.99
N ALA A 131 13.33 -12.24 6.95
CA ALA A 131 13.70 -11.48 8.14
C ALA A 131 12.48 -11.18 9.02
N LEU A 132 11.37 -10.72 8.42
CA LEU A 132 10.12 -10.47 9.16
C LEU A 132 9.56 -11.73 9.82
N PHE A 133 9.59 -12.89 9.17
CA PHE A 133 9.16 -14.15 9.77
C PHE A 133 10.04 -14.58 10.96
N ARG A 134 11.37 -14.43 10.84
CA ARG A 134 12.27 -14.71 11.96
C ARG A 134 12.00 -13.80 13.14
N ALA A 135 11.83 -12.50 12.90
CA ALA A 135 11.50 -11.51 13.92
C ALA A 135 10.16 -11.80 14.60
N GLN A 136 9.10 -12.12 13.85
CA GLN A 136 7.79 -12.50 14.41
C GLN A 136 7.88 -13.71 15.34
N ARG A 137 8.69 -14.71 14.95
CA ARG A 137 8.90 -15.89 15.79
C ARG A 137 9.69 -15.57 17.06
N ALA A 138 10.69 -14.69 16.94
CA ALA A 138 11.53 -14.30 18.08
C ALA A 138 10.78 -13.42 19.08
N PHE A 139 9.92 -12.51 18.59
CA PHE A 139 9.24 -11.53 19.44
C PHE A 139 7.80 -11.92 19.82
N GLY A 140 7.23 -12.95 19.20
CA GLY A 140 5.92 -13.49 19.56
C GLY A 140 4.75 -12.62 19.13
N HIS A 141 4.92 -11.73 18.16
CA HIS A 141 3.84 -10.91 17.59
C HIS A 141 3.98 -10.73 16.08
N SER A 142 2.86 -10.37 15.43
CA SER A 142 2.84 -10.10 13.99
C SER A 142 3.49 -8.74 13.68
N ILE A 143 4.26 -8.71 12.60
CA ILE A 143 4.75 -7.48 11.96
C ILE A 143 3.96 -7.34 10.66
N MET A 144 3.41 -6.17 10.37
CA MET A 144 2.72 -5.91 9.10
C MET A 144 3.70 -5.40 8.06
N LEU A 145 3.39 -5.63 6.78
CA LEU A 145 4.12 -5.06 5.66
C LEU A 145 3.17 -4.19 4.85
N LEU A 146 3.52 -2.94 4.64
CA LEU A 146 2.84 -2.04 3.72
C LEU A 146 3.67 -1.90 2.46
N SER A 147 3.10 -2.30 1.32
CA SER A 147 3.66 -2.00 0.02
C SER A 147 3.07 -0.68 -0.47
N ASP A 148 3.90 0.34 -0.55
CA ASP A 148 3.53 1.60 -1.20
C ASP A 148 3.82 1.48 -2.69
N GLU A 149 2.77 1.34 -3.47
CA GLU A 149 2.81 1.16 -4.92
C GLU A 149 2.33 2.39 -5.70
N ALA A 150 2.44 3.58 -5.10
CA ALA A 150 2.06 4.82 -5.78
C ALA A 150 2.79 4.98 -7.13
N HIS A 151 4.02 4.50 -7.23
CA HIS A 151 4.88 4.63 -8.40
C HIS A 151 5.13 3.32 -9.16
N ARG A 152 4.36 2.26 -8.88
CA ARG A 152 4.58 0.92 -9.47
C ARG A 152 4.67 0.93 -11.00
N ASP A 153 3.84 1.73 -11.66
CA ASP A 153 3.78 1.79 -13.11
C ASP A 153 4.92 2.65 -13.73
N MET A 154 5.76 3.28 -12.89
CA MET A 154 6.91 4.11 -13.30
C MET A 154 8.23 3.33 -13.36
N ALA A 155 8.22 2.03 -13.07
CA ALA A 155 9.43 1.19 -13.10
C ALA A 155 10.08 1.20 -14.49
N ASN A 156 11.35 1.57 -14.54
CA ASN A 156 12.12 1.60 -15.78
C ASN A 156 12.49 0.18 -16.25
N GLY A 157 12.50 -0.04 -17.57
CA GLY A 157 13.03 -1.26 -18.17
C GLY A 157 12.11 -2.47 -18.14
N GLY A 158 10.82 -2.33 -17.83
CA GLY A 158 9.86 -3.43 -17.82
C GLY A 158 10.02 -4.41 -16.65
N ALA A 159 10.91 -4.13 -15.71
CA ALA A 159 11.02 -4.91 -14.47
C ALA A 159 9.76 -4.71 -13.63
N GLN A 160 9.16 -5.81 -13.19
CA GLN A 160 7.99 -5.76 -12.31
C GLN A 160 8.42 -5.96 -10.87
N ASN A 161 7.92 -5.11 -9.98
CA ASN A 161 8.05 -5.33 -8.55
C ASN A 161 7.28 -6.59 -8.13
N PRO A 162 7.78 -7.32 -7.12
CA PRO A 162 7.06 -8.42 -6.52
C PRO A 162 5.65 -8.00 -6.11
N TRP A 163 4.70 -8.91 -6.25
CA TRP A 163 3.38 -8.73 -5.65
C TRP A 163 3.45 -9.17 -4.19
N TRP A 164 3.70 -8.23 -3.28
CA TRP A 164 3.98 -8.51 -1.87
C TRP A 164 2.94 -9.39 -1.16
N PRO A 165 1.64 -9.30 -1.44
CA PRO A 165 0.64 -10.22 -0.88
C PRO A 165 0.88 -11.69 -1.20
N ALA A 166 1.54 -12.01 -2.32
CA ALA A 166 1.90 -13.40 -2.65
C ALA A 166 3.06 -13.95 -1.80
N PHE A 167 3.90 -13.06 -1.25
CA PHE A 167 5.04 -13.43 -0.41
C PHE A 167 4.73 -13.37 1.08
N TYR A 168 3.82 -12.47 1.48
CA TYR A 168 3.59 -12.18 2.89
C TYR A 168 2.12 -11.92 3.23
N ARG A 169 1.51 -12.87 3.95
CA ARG A 169 0.07 -12.79 4.29
C ARG A 169 -0.33 -11.61 5.18
N ASN A 170 0.60 -11.08 6.01
CA ASN A 170 0.32 -9.90 6.85
C ASN A 170 0.67 -8.62 6.11
N SER A 171 0.27 -8.48 4.85
CA SER A 171 0.58 -7.33 4.01
C SER A 171 -0.65 -6.54 3.60
N ALA A 172 -0.42 -5.27 3.36
CA ALA A 172 -1.37 -4.37 2.71
C ALA A 172 -0.67 -3.66 1.55
N VAL A 173 -1.44 -3.28 0.54
CA VAL A 173 -0.95 -2.52 -0.61
C VAL A 173 -1.68 -1.20 -0.65
N VAL A 174 -0.94 -0.10 -0.76
CA VAL A 174 -1.48 1.22 -1.13
C VAL A 174 -1.13 1.47 -2.57
N ARG A 175 -2.12 1.77 -3.38
CA ARG A 175 -1.91 2.14 -4.79
C ARG A 175 -2.72 3.36 -5.14
N THR A 176 -2.14 4.21 -5.99
CA THR A 176 -2.80 5.37 -6.56
C THR A 176 -3.01 5.12 -8.05
N TYR A 177 -4.20 5.40 -8.54
CA TYR A 177 -4.45 5.49 -9.96
C TYR A 177 -3.97 6.84 -10.47
N ASP A 178 -3.15 6.80 -11.51
CA ASP A 178 -2.45 7.95 -12.06
C ASP A 178 -3.40 9.13 -12.35
N VAL A 179 -2.88 10.33 -12.11
CA VAL A 179 -3.54 11.62 -12.35
C VAL A 179 -3.96 11.78 -13.82
N SER A 180 -3.27 11.12 -14.75
CA SER A 180 -3.67 11.10 -16.18
C SER A 180 -5.02 10.40 -16.41
N ALA A 181 -5.42 9.51 -15.51
CA ALA A 181 -6.74 8.85 -15.51
C ALA A 181 -7.77 9.58 -14.62
N SER A 182 -7.36 10.55 -13.82
CA SER A 182 -8.25 11.30 -12.93
C SER A 182 -8.79 12.53 -13.65
N VAL A 183 -10.07 12.52 -13.95
CA VAL A 183 -10.77 13.61 -14.67
C VAL A 183 -10.92 14.88 -13.82
N ALA A 184 -10.57 14.86 -12.54
CA ALA A 184 -10.85 15.95 -11.60
C ALA A 184 -9.63 16.46 -10.81
N GLY A 185 -8.40 16.02 -11.13
CA GLY A 185 -7.19 16.51 -10.44
C GLY A 185 -6.99 15.94 -9.03
N GLU A 186 -7.88 15.06 -8.54
CA GLU A 186 -7.71 14.38 -7.27
C GLU A 186 -7.41 12.89 -7.50
N PRO A 187 -6.24 12.39 -7.03
CA PRO A 187 -5.85 11.01 -7.25
C PRO A 187 -6.75 10.07 -6.43
N ALA A 188 -7.35 9.08 -7.10
CA ALA A 188 -8.02 7.99 -6.43
C ALA A 188 -7.00 6.95 -5.97
N SER A 189 -7.04 6.62 -4.69
CA SER A 189 -6.17 5.61 -4.08
C SER A 189 -6.99 4.56 -3.36
N TYR A 190 -6.37 3.44 -3.06
CA TYR A 190 -6.95 2.41 -2.22
C TYR A 190 -5.92 1.75 -1.32
N VAL A 191 -6.40 1.18 -0.22
CA VAL A 191 -5.67 0.21 0.59
C VAL A 191 -6.32 -1.14 0.37
N ALA A 192 -5.54 -2.13 -0.09
CA ALA A 192 -5.95 -3.53 -0.21
C ALA A 192 -5.25 -4.35 0.88
N LEU A 193 -6.03 -4.99 1.75
CA LEU A 193 -5.50 -5.86 2.79
C LEU A 193 -5.54 -7.31 2.34
N THR A 194 -4.40 -8.01 2.47
CA THR A 194 -4.31 -9.42 2.07
C THR A 194 -5.41 -10.25 2.72
N PRO A 195 -6.11 -11.09 1.93
CA PRO A 195 -7.26 -11.86 2.44
C PRO A 195 -6.94 -12.73 3.66
N GLU A 196 -5.72 -13.24 3.76
CA GLU A 196 -5.24 -14.10 4.84
C GLU A 196 -4.70 -13.31 6.06
N MET A 197 -4.72 -11.97 6.03
CA MET A 197 -4.23 -11.15 7.15
C MET A 197 -5.05 -11.41 8.41
N ALA A 198 -4.37 -11.76 9.50
CA ALA A 198 -5.01 -11.91 10.81
C ALA A 198 -5.52 -10.55 11.33
N GLY A 199 -6.75 -10.51 11.86
CA GLY A 199 -7.35 -9.27 12.36
C GLY A 199 -7.70 -8.25 11.27
N ARG A 200 -7.73 -8.67 10.00
CA ARG A 200 -8.03 -7.81 8.85
C ARG A 200 -9.26 -6.92 9.04
N GLY A 201 -10.33 -7.48 9.59
CA GLY A 201 -11.59 -6.73 9.83
C GLY A 201 -11.40 -5.51 10.71
N ASP A 202 -10.61 -5.63 11.78
CA ASP A 202 -10.31 -4.54 12.70
C ASP A 202 -9.45 -3.46 12.04
N VAL A 203 -8.46 -3.89 11.23
CA VAL A 203 -7.61 -2.96 10.46
C VAL A 203 -8.46 -2.18 9.45
N VAL A 204 -9.33 -2.85 8.69
CA VAL A 204 -10.27 -2.20 7.75
C VAL A 204 -11.16 -1.20 8.49
N ALA A 205 -11.71 -1.58 9.64
CA ALA A 205 -12.56 -0.69 10.45
C ALA A 205 -11.78 0.53 10.94
N GLY A 206 -10.53 0.33 11.38
CA GLY A 206 -9.61 1.39 11.79
C GLY A 206 -9.32 2.38 10.67
N ILE A 207 -8.94 1.88 9.48
CA ILE A 207 -8.67 2.73 8.31
C ILE A 207 -9.92 3.54 7.93
N ARG A 208 -11.08 2.91 7.88
CA ARG A 208 -12.35 3.61 7.57
C ARG A 208 -12.70 4.66 8.58
N ARG A 209 -12.38 4.45 9.87
CA ARG A 209 -12.56 5.45 10.92
C ARG A 209 -11.61 6.62 10.71
N ALA A 210 -10.32 6.38 10.57
CA ALA A 210 -9.29 7.40 10.36
C ALA A 210 -9.59 8.27 9.14
N LEU A 211 -9.99 7.67 8.02
CA LEU A 211 -10.37 8.41 6.81
C LEU A 211 -11.59 9.32 7.04
N ARG A 212 -12.58 8.89 7.84
CA ARG A 212 -13.74 9.74 8.16
C ARG A 212 -13.35 10.91 9.06
N GLU A 213 -12.49 10.68 10.05
CA GLU A 213 -12.02 11.70 10.98
C GLU A 213 -11.15 12.77 10.29
N ALA A 214 -10.37 12.35 9.29
CA ALA A 214 -9.52 13.25 8.50
C ALA A 214 -10.27 13.96 7.36
N ASP A 215 -11.58 13.74 7.20
CA ASP A 215 -12.38 14.20 6.04
C ASP A 215 -11.82 13.72 4.67
N ALA A 216 -10.88 12.78 4.72
CA ALA A 216 -10.19 12.19 3.58
C ALA A 216 -10.94 10.98 2.98
N ALA A 217 -12.17 10.74 3.46
CA ALA A 217 -12.98 9.60 3.07
C ALA A 217 -13.59 9.73 1.67
N TYR A 218 -13.43 10.86 1.03
CA TYR A 218 -14.10 11.17 -0.23
C TYR A 218 -13.11 11.23 -1.38
N ALA A 219 -12.80 10.06 -1.97
CA ALA A 219 -12.38 10.10 -3.37
C ALA A 219 -13.57 10.66 -4.19
N PRO A 220 -13.35 11.62 -5.09
CA PRO A 220 -14.42 12.18 -5.90
C PRO A 220 -15.20 11.09 -6.62
N ALA A 221 -16.52 11.22 -6.69
CA ALA A 221 -17.39 10.21 -7.33
C ALA A 221 -16.96 9.91 -8.78
N MET A 222 -16.38 10.87 -9.47
CA MET A 222 -15.84 10.67 -10.83
C MET A 222 -14.56 9.84 -10.84
N ALA A 223 -13.64 10.05 -9.91
CA ALA A 223 -12.44 9.22 -9.78
C ALA A 223 -12.79 7.76 -9.47
N LEU A 224 -13.84 7.54 -8.65
CA LEU A 224 -14.37 6.21 -8.35
C LEU A 224 -14.96 5.52 -9.59
N ARG A 225 -15.56 6.26 -10.53
CA ARG A 225 -16.08 5.69 -11.79
C ARG A 225 -14.98 5.31 -12.77
N VAL A 226 -13.90 6.05 -12.78
CA VAL A 226 -12.73 5.79 -13.65
C VAL A 226 -11.97 4.55 -13.20
N THR A 227 -11.88 4.32 -11.88
CA THR A 227 -11.21 3.13 -11.32
C THR A 227 -11.95 1.80 -11.59
N VAL A 228 -13.23 1.86 -11.95
CA VAL A 228 -14.08 0.68 -12.14
C VAL A 228 -13.82 -0.05 -13.47
N LEU A 229 -13.09 0.55 -14.41
CA LEU A 229 -12.88 -0.09 -15.70
C LEU A 229 -11.71 -1.07 -15.65
N PRO A 230 -11.89 -2.34 -16.05
CA PRO A 230 -10.79 -3.28 -16.12
C PRO A 230 -9.75 -2.75 -17.10
N SER A 231 -8.61 -2.33 -16.61
CA SER A 231 -7.44 -2.03 -17.44
C SER A 231 -6.90 -3.36 -17.98
N ALA A 232 -7.53 -3.88 -19.02
CA ALA A 232 -6.88 -4.83 -19.87
C ALA A 232 -5.97 -4.01 -20.80
N ALA A 233 -4.69 -4.05 -20.55
CA ALA A 233 -3.62 -3.50 -21.38
C ALA A 233 -3.63 -1.98 -21.60
N SER A 234 -2.49 -1.34 -21.36
CA SER A 234 -2.04 0.01 -21.78
C SER A 234 -2.96 1.21 -21.50
N PRO A 235 -2.42 2.30 -20.94
CA PRO A 235 -3.17 3.56 -20.73
C PRO A 235 -3.80 4.13 -22.00
N VAL A 236 -3.30 3.77 -23.19
CA VAL A 236 -3.79 4.26 -24.49
C VAL A 236 -5.18 3.71 -24.86
N SER A 237 -5.60 2.53 -24.34
CA SER A 237 -6.92 1.96 -24.66
C SER A 237 -8.05 2.59 -23.85
N PHE A 238 -7.73 3.30 -22.80
CA PHE A 238 -8.68 3.88 -21.87
C PHE A 238 -9.35 5.15 -22.42
N ALA A 239 -8.55 6.04 -23.01
CA ALA A 239 -9.05 7.28 -23.61
C ALA A 239 -9.97 7.05 -24.84
N ALA A 240 -9.75 5.95 -25.58
CA ALA A 240 -10.51 5.65 -26.79
C ALA A 240 -11.94 5.14 -26.54
N ARG A 241 -12.27 4.66 -25.34
CA ARG A 241 -13.60 4.13 -25.01
C ARG A 241 -14.61 5.18 -24.54
N PHE A 242 -14.18 6.40 -24.26
CA PHE A 242 -15.04 7.51 -23.82
C PHE A 242 -15.22 8.61 -24.85
N ALA A 243 -14.68 8.45 -26.07
CA ALA A 243 -14.79 9.42 -27.16
C ALA A 243 -15.92 9.08 -28.15
N SER A 244 -16.82 8.17 -27.78
CA SER A 244 -18.00 7.83 -28.59
C SER A 244 -19.30 7.99 -27.82
#